data_85ddfeffcc88359979f2d7ac293491c3
#
_entry.id   85ddfeffcc88359979f2d7ac293491c3
#
_cell.length_a   1.000
_cell.length_b   1.000
_cell.length_c   1.000
_cell.angle_alpha   90.00
_cell.angle_beta   90.00
_cell.angle_gamma   90.00
#
_symmetry.space_group_name_H-M   'P 1'
#
loop_
_entity.id
_entity.type
_entity.pdbx_description
1 polymer ?
#
loop_
_entity_poly.entity_id
_entity_poly.type
_entity_poly.pdbx_seq_one_letter_code
_entity_poly.pdbx_strand_id
1 'polypeptide(L)'
;MDTALRRIDELTAEIQPLRGQLINFARRQRGCQALQRHYGIGWLCAVIIWAEIGDARRFSSSYQLVRFAGLDITVYSSDSKRSPGHLSHQGSPELRWAAFEAAKSAARRSSPDCGYYHKLAAKHDGHNGKNPTLAVERKILRRCYHTLRELGDAALALPDPRPQQVAA
;
A
#
# COMPACT_ATOMS: atom_id res chain seq x y z
N MET A 1 33.65 9.96 -5.18
CA MET A 1 32.90 8.74 -4.82
C MET A 1 32.63 8.66 -3.32
N ASP A 2 33.56 9.06 -2.48
CA ASP A 2 33.47 9.06 -1.01
C ASP A 2 32.35 9.94 -0.41
N THR A 3 32.09 11.11 -0.99
CA THR A 3 31.07 12.06 -0.51
C THR A 3 29.64 11.52 -0.68
N ALA A 4 29.35 10.83 -1.78
CA ALA A 4 28.03 10.24 -2.01
C ALA A 4 27.74 9.08 -1.08
N LEU A 5 28.71 8.21 -0.83
CA LEU A 5 28.59 7.09 0.11
C LEU A 5 28.36 7.60 1.53
N ARG A 6 29.14 8.60 1.97
CA ARG A 6 28.94 9.23 3.29
C ARG A 6 27.54 9.80 3.45
N ARG A 7 27.02 10.48 2.41
CA ARG A 7 25.66 11.02 2.45
C ARG A 7 24.58 9.94 2.53
N ILE A 8 24.79 8.80 1.88
CA ILE A 8 23.90 7.64 2.00
C ILE A 8 23.91 7.10 3.44
N ASP A 9 25.07 6.98 4.05
CA ASP A 9 25.20 6.49 5.42
C ASP A 9 24.55 7.45 6.44
N GLU A 10 24.75 8.75 6.30
CA GLU A 10 24.10 9.78 7.10
C GLU A 10 22.57 9.70 7.02
N LEU A 11 22.01 9.66 5.80
CA LEU A 11 20.57 9.54 5.59
C LEU A 11 20.02 8.21 6.12
N THR A 12 20.77 7.14 5.96
CA THR A 12 20.38 5.82 6.50
C THR A 12 20.30 5.87 8.02
N ALA A 13 21.29 6.50 8.68
CA ALA A 13 21.30 6.67 10.13
C ALA A 13 20.12 7.51 10.65
N GLU A 14 19.68 8.52 9.88
CA GLU A 14 18.49 9.33 10.21
C GLU A 14 17.18 8.56 9.99
N ILE A 15 17.08 7.78 8.90
CA ILE A 15 15.86 7.07 8.52
C ILE A 15 15.56 5.88 9.45
N GLN A 16 16.58 5.14 9.90
CA GLN A 16 16.37 3.92 10.70
C GLN A 16 15.58 4.15 12.00
N PRO A 17 15.91 5.16 12.85
CA PRO A 17 15.14 5.42 14.06
C PRO A 17 13.70 5.85 13.75
N LEU A 18 13.46 6.67 12.73
CA LEU A 18 12.12 7.07 12.32
C LEU A 18 11.28 5.86 11.87
N ARG A 19 11.87 4.98 11.08
CA ARG A 19 11.26 3.72 10.68
C ARG A 19 10.89 2.86 11.87
N GLY A 20 11.78 2.76 12.86
CA GLY A 20 11.54 2.06 14.13
C GLY A 20 10.33 2.62 14.89
N GLN A 21 10.23 3.94 14.99
CA GLN A 21 9.11 4.64 15.63
C GLN A 21 7.79 4.35 14.93
N LEU A 22 7.75 4.44 13.59
CA LEU A 22 6.56 4.14 12.79
C LEU A 22 6.11 2.67 12.96
N ILE A 23 7.04 1.72 12.95
CA ILE A 23 6.72 0.31 13.17
C ILE A 23 6.18 0.07 14.59
N ASN A 24 6.76 0.71 15.60
CA ASN A 24 6.30 0.62 16.98
C ASN A 24 4.91 1.23 17.17
N PHE A 25 4.61 2.33 16.49
CA PHE A 25 3.25 2.89 16.42
C PHE A 25 2.29 1.90 15.75
N ALA A 26 2.64 1.40 14.56
CA ALA A 26 1.81 0.47 13.79
C ALA A 26 1.42 -0.78 14.59
N ARG A 27 2.35 -1.32 15.37
CA ARG A 27 2.09 -2.50 16.23
C ARG A 27 1.05 -2.28 17.31
N ARG A 28 0.78 -1.03 17.69
CA ARG A 28 -0.20 -0.67 18.72
C ARG A 28 -1.50 -0.16 18.14
N GLN A 29 -1.49 0.29 16.89
CA GLN A 29 -2.64 0.86 16.22
C GLN A 29 -3.51 -0.25 15.61
N ARG A 30 -4.81 -0.31 16.01
CA ARG A 30 -5.73 -1.40 15.62
C ARG A 30 -5.94 -1.53 14.12
N GLY A 31 -6.06 -0.40 13.41
CA GLY A 31 -6.18 -0.41 11.95
C GLY A 31 -4.95 -1.02 11.28
N CYS A 32 -3.74 -0.64 11.74
CA CYS A 32 -2.49 -1.22 11.22
C CYS A 32 -2.37 -2.72 11.52
N GLN A 33 -2.78 -3.16 12.71
CA GLN A 33 -2.80 -4.59 13.07
C GLN A 33 -3.72 -5.39 12.15
N ALA A 34 -4.89 -4.84 11.82
CA ALA A 34 -5.83 -5.49 10.92
C ALA A 34 -5.29 -5.55 9.48
N LEU A 35 -4.66 -4.47 9.00
CA LEU A 35 -4.05 -4.43 7.67
C LEU A 35 -2.88 -5.40 7.54
N GLN A 36 -2.06 -5.53 8.57
CA GLN A 36 -0.90 -6.43 8.59
C GLN A 36 -1.28 -7.91 8.43
N ARG A 37 -2.54 -8.28 8.73
CA ARG A 37 -3.04 -9.66 8.50
C ARG A 37 -3.17 -10.02 7.02
N HIS A 38 -3.20 -9.04 6.13
CA HIS A 38 -3.20 -9.30 4.70
C HIS A 38 -1.80 -9.69 4.22
N TYR A 39 -1.75 -10.74 3.41
CA TYR A 39 -0.50 -11.23 2.85
C TYR A 39 0.23 -10.13 2.08
N GLY A 40 1.53 -10.00 2.34
CA GLY A 40 2.39 -9.00 1.70
C GLY A 40 2.43 -7.63 2.40
N ILE A 41 1.54 -7.35 3.35
CA ILE A 41 1.54 -6.09 4.10
C ILE A 41 2.41 -6.22 5.36
N GLY A 42 3.60 -5.61 5.33
CA GLY A 42 4.44 -5.44 6.52
C GLY A 42 4.00 -4.23 7.35
N TRP A 43 4.56 -4.08 8.56
CA TRP A 43 4.19 -3.00 9.49
C TRP A 43 4.36 -1.59 8.91
N LEU A 44 5.44 -1.36 8.13
CA LEU A 44 5.66 -0.07 7.48
C LEU A 44 4.59 0.21 6.40
N CYS A 45 4.30 -0.77 5.54
CA CYS A 45 3.22 -0.62 4.56
C CYS A 45 1.87 -0.44 5.25
N ALA A 46 1.62 -1.16 6.36
CA ALA A 46 0.37 -1.05 7.11
C ALA A 46 0.14 0.37 7.66
N VAL A 47 1.16 1.01 8.25
CA VAL A 47 1.02 2.37 8.77
C VAL A 47 0.86 3.40 7.66
N ILE A 48 1.57 3.25 6.55
CA ILE A 48 1.42 4.15 5.40
C ILE A 48 0.02 4.03 4.81
N ILE A 49 -0.45 2.80 4.54
CA ILE A 49 -1.79 2.57 4.00
C ILE A 49 -2.86 3.12 4.96
N TRP A 50 -2.71 2.89 6.25
CA TRP A 50 -3.63 3.40 7.28
C TRP A 50 -3.67 4.92 7.32
N ALA A 51 -2.50 5.59 7.32
CA ALA A 51 -2.40 7.04 7.37
C ALA A 51 -3.00 7.70 6.11
N GLU A 52 -2.73 7.15 4.93
CA GLU A 52 -3.20 7.69 3.66
C GLU A 52 -4.71 7.47 3.44
N ILE A 53 -5.23 6.33 3.86
CA ILE A 53 -6.67 6.06 3.78
C ILE A 53 -7.44 6.88 4.80
N GLY A 54 -6.93 7.01 6.03
CA GLY A 54 -7.64 7.64 7.14
C GLY A 54 -8.98 6.95 7.40
N ASP A 55 -10.06 7.74 7.49
CA ASP A 55 -11.42 7.18 7.60
C ASP A 55 -11.87 6.58 6.25
N ALA A 56 -11.93 5.25 6.19
CA ALA A 56 -12.36 4.54 5.00
C ALA A 56 -13.81 4.86 4.58
N ARG A 57 -14.64 5.37 5.50
CA ARG A 57 -16.04 5.74 5.24
C ARG A 57 -16.18 6.97 4.36
N ARG A 58 -15.11 7.80 4.23
CA ARG A 58 -15.07 8.93 3.27
C ARG A 58 -15.14 8.49 1.81
N PHE A 59 -14.85 7.23 1.52
CA PHE A 59 -14.97 6.66 0.18
C PHE A 59 -16.29 5.94 0.04
N SER A 60 -17.06 6.23 -1.01
CA SER A 60 -18.33 5.56 -1.30
C SER A 60 -18.15 4.08 -1.66
N SER A 61 -16.97 3.71 -2.20
CA SER A 61 -16.65 2.34 -2.61
C SER A 61 -15.14 2.06 -2.60
N SER A 62 -14.78 0.77 -2.59
CA SER A 62 -13.39 0.35 -2.73
C SER A 62 -12.76 0.76 -4.08
N TYR A 63 -13.57 0.98 -5.10
CA TYR A 63 -13.11 1.49 -6.40
C TYR A 63 -12.71 2.97 -6.31
N GLN A 64 -13.44 3.77 -5.52
CA GLN A 64 -13.08 5.16 -5.28
C GLN A 64 -11.72 5.27 -4.58
N LEU A 65 -11.40 4.38 -3.63
CA LEU A 65 -10.07 4.32 -3.03
C LEU A 65 -8.99 4.00 -4.06
N VAL A 66 -9.23 3.04 -4.96
CA VAL A 66 -8.27 2.71 -6.04
C VAL A 66 -8.02 3.92 -6.95
N ARG A 67 -9.06 4.70 -7.27
CA ARG A 67 -8.92 5.96 -8.00
C ARG A 67 -8.16 7.01 -7.20
N PHE A 68 -8.46 7.16 -5.93
CA PHE A 68 -7.75 8.06 -5.02
C PHE A 68 -6.25 7.74 -4.94
N ALA A 69 -5.87 6.47 -5.01
CA ALA A 69 -4.47 6.04 -5.10
C ALA A 69 -3.84 6.32 -6.49
N GLY A 70 -4.63 6.73 -7.49
CA GLY A 70 -4.14 6.95 -8.85
C GLY A 70 -3.80 5.67 -9.60
N LEU A 71 -4.41 4.54 -9.21
CA LEU A 71 -4.24 3.24 -9.84
C LEU A 71 -5.34 2.92 -10.86
N ASP A 72 -6.20 3.86 -11.15
CA ASP A 72 -7.20 3.74 -12.22
C ASP A 72 -6.60 4.04 -13.60
N ILE A 73 -7.31 3.60 -14.62
CA ILE A 73 -6.94 3.85 -16.01
C ILE A 73 -7.74 5.06 -16.49
N THR A 74 -7.02 6.10 -16.94
CA THR A 74 -7.65 7.22 -17.64
C THR A 74 -8.09 6.75 -19.02
N VAL A 75 -9.39 6.81 -19.30
CA VAL A 75 -9.92 6.48 -20.61
C VAL A 75 -10.17 7.80 -21.35
N TYR A 76 -9.37 8.08 -22.35
CA TYR A 76 -9.67 9.14 -23.31
C TYR A 76 -10.53 8.52 -24.42
N SER A 77 -11.79 8.89 -24.44
CA SER A 77 -12.70 8.56 -25.53
C SER A 77 -13.03 9.85 -26.25
N SER A 78 -12.51 10.05 -27.46
CA SER A 78 -13.03 11.01 -28.39
C SER A 78 -13.59 10.27 -29.62
N ASP A 79 -14.83 10.47 -29.86
CA ASP A 79 -15.75 10.15 -30.97
C ASP A 79 -15.53 8.88 -31.84
N SER A 80 -14.37 8.30 -31.98
CA SER A 80 -14.17 7.04 -32.73
C SER A 80 -12.86 6.30 -32.41
N LYS A 81 -11.96 6.87 -31.61
CA LYS A 81 -10.69 6.22 -31.23
C LYS A 81 -10.61 6.00 -29.72
N ARG A 82 -10.72 4.74 -29.33
CA ARG A 82 -10.41 4.32 -27.97
C ARG A 82 -8.90 4.21 -27.85
N SER A 83 -8.24 5.21 -27.27
CA SER A 83 -6.83 5.12 -26.93
C SER A 83 -6.66 4.24 -25.68
N PRO A 84 -5.68 3.31 -25.65
CA PRO A 84 -5.35 2.59 -24.43
C PRO A 84 -4.97 3.60 -23.36
N GLY A 85 -5.73 3.62 -22.25
CA GLY A 85 -5.54 4.58 -21.19
C GLY A 85 -4.25 4.33 -20.42
N HIS A 86 -3.66 5.41 -19.94
CA HIS A 86 -2.53 5.37 -19.01
C HIS A 86 -3.05 5.36 -17.56
N LEU A 87 -2.20 4.89 -16.63
CA LEU A 87 -2.47 5.07 -15.20
C LEU A 87 -2.56 6.57 -14.89
N SER A 88 -3.57 6.96 -14.11
CA SER A 88 -3.76 8.38 -13.79
C SER A 88 -2.59 8.97 -12.99
N HIS A 89 -1.96 8.16 -12.13
CA HIS A 89 -0.92 8.57 -11.18
C HIS A 89 -1.31 9.79 -10.33
N GLN A 90 -2.57 10.20 -10.39
CA GLN A 90 -3.13 11.30 -9.59
C GLN A 90 -3.50 10.74 -8.21
N GLY A 91 -2.70 11.03 -7.21
CA GLY A 91 -2.95 10.56 -5.85
C GLY A 91 -1.65 10.35 -5.08
N SER A 92 -1.76 9.85 -3.85
CA SER A 92 -0.61 9.66 -2.97
C SER A 92 0.43 8.69 -3.57
N PRO A 93 1.66 9.13 -3.81
CA PRO A 93 2.74 8.24 -4.23
C PRO A 93 3.12 7.24 -3.13
N GLU A 94 2.96 7.62 -1.86
CA GLU A 94 3.25 6.78 -0.70
C GLU A 94 2.27 5.60 -0.63
N LEU A 95 0.98 5.86 -0.86
CA LEU A 95 -0.05 4.81 -0.90
C LEU A 95 0.21 3.83 -2.06
N ARG A 96 0.56 4.35 -3.25
CA ARG A 96 0.93 3.50 -4.39
C ARG A 96 2.16 2.65 -4.09
N TRP A 97 3.20 3.28 -3.53
CA TRP A 97 4.42 2.58 -3.15
C TRP A 97 4.12 1.44 -2.16
N ALA A 98 3.37 1.71 -1.10
CA ALA A 98 3.03 0.70 -0.10
C ALA A 98 2.20 -0.45 -0.68
N ALA A 99 1.25 -0.15 -1.58
CA ALA A 99 0.46 -1.16 -2.29
C ALA A 99 1.33 -2.00 -3.24
N PHE A 100 2.27 -1.37 -3.96
CA PHE A 100 3.22 -2.05 -4.82
C PHE A 100 4.15 -2.97 -4.04
N GLU A 101 4.73 -2.51 -2.93
CA GLU A 101 5.59 -3.32 -2.07
C GLU A 101 4.84 -4.57 -1.56
N ALA A 102 3.59 -4.41 -1.14
CA ALA A 102 2.76 -5.54 -0.74
C ALA A 102 2.51 -6.51 -1.91
N ALA A 103 2.25 -5.99 -3.11
CA ALA A 103 1.95 -6.78 -4.30
C ALA A 103 3.16 -7.55 -4.87
N LYS A 104 4.39 -7.11 -4.59
CA LYS A 104 5.62 -7.83 -5.02
C LYS A 104 5.68 -9.27 -4.53
N SER A 105 5.01 -9.58 -3.43
CA SER A 105 4.95 -10.93 -2.89
C SER A 105 3.90 -11.83 -3.58
N ALA A 106 3.09 -11.29 -4.50
CA ALA A 106 1.94 -11.98 -5.08
C ALA A 106 2.27 -13.24 -5.89
N ALA A 107 3.43 -13.26 -6.55
CA ALA A 107 3.88 -14.41 -7.33
C ALA A 107 4.29 -15.63 -6.49
N ARG A 108 4.51 -15.46 -5.18
CA ARG A 108 4.94 -16.55 -4.29
C ARG A 108 3.83 -17.58 -4.11
N ARG A 109 4.18 -18.87 -4.07
CA ARG A 109 3.21 -19.98 -3.86
C ARG A 109 2.37 -19.84 -2.60
N SER A 110 2.90 -19.25 -1.55
CA SER A 110 2.20 -18.96 -0.29
C SER A 110 1.21 -17.81 -0.37
N SER A 111 1.24 -17.03 -1.46
CA SER A 111 0.31 -15.91 -1.63
C SER A 111 -1.09 -16.39 -2.01
N PRO A 112 -2.15 -15.84 -1.39
CA PRO A 112 -3.53 -16.10 -1.81
C PRO A 112 -3.84 -15.58 -3.21
N ASP A 113 -3.00 -14.69 -3.74
CA ASP A 113 -3.13 -14.09 -5.06
C ASP A 113 -2.26 -14.77 -6.12
N CYS A 114 -1.49 -15.83 -5.77
CA CYS A 114 -0.55 -16.51 -6.67
C CYS A 114 -1.22 -16.97 -7.97
N GLY A 115 -2.33 -17.71 -7.87
CA GLY A 115 -3.05 -18.18 -9.05
C GLY A 115 -3.58 -17.07 -9.94
N TYR A 116 -4.08 -15.99 -9.32
CA TYR A 116 -4.55 -14.80 -10.05
C TYR A 116 -3.40 -14.08 -10.76
N TYR A 117 -2.27 -13.90 -10.06
CA TYR A 117 -1.05 -13.30 -10.61
C TYR A 117 -0.56 -14.05 -11.86
N HIS A 118 -0.36 -15.36 -11.74
CA HIS A 118 0.14 -16.19 -12.85
C HIS A 118 -0.84 -16.28 -14.02
N LYS A 119 -2.15 -16.31 -13.75
CA LYS A 119 -3.17 -16.28 -14.80
C LYS A 119 -3.09 -14.99 -15.63
N LEU A 120 -2.82 -13.84 -15.00
CA LEU A 120 -2.65 -12.57 -15.70
C LEU A 120 -1.32 -12.50 -16.44
N ALA A 121 -0.23 -13.00 -15.82
CA ALA A 121 1.08 -13.04 -16.46
C ALA A 121 1.07 -13.87 -17.74
N ALA A 122 0.38 -15.02 -17.73
CA ALA A 122 0.25 -15.89 -18.90
C ALA A 122 -0.54 -15.23 -20.07
N LYS A 123 -1.51 -14.34 -19.75
CA LYS A 123 -2.28 -13.64 -20.81
C LYS A 123 -1.48 -12.59 -21.58
N HIS A 124 -0.38 -12.14 -21.03
CA HIS A 124 0.44 -11.06 -21.57
C HIS A 124 1.82 -11.53 -22.03
N ASP A 125 1.96 -12.81 -22.39
CA ASP A 125 3.18 -13.47 -22.90
C ASP A 125 4.44 -13.22 -22.05
N GLY A 126 4.24 -13.04 -20.74
CA GLY A 126 5.33 -12.80 -19.79
C GLY A 126 6.04 -11.45 -19.92
N HIS A 127 5.74 -10.67 -20.97
CA HIS A 127 6.47 -9.43 -21.28
C HIS A 127 6.08 -8.22 -20.42
N ASN A 128 4.97 -8.31 -19.68
CA ASN A 128 4.47 -7.19 -18.87
C ASN A 128 4.23 -7.60 -17.42
N GLY A 129 5.31 -7.90 -16.69
CA GLY A 129 5.26 -8.14 -15.24
C GLY A 129 4.61 -7.02 -14.42
N LYS A 130 4.46 -5.83 -15.01
CA LYS A 130 3.78 -4.69 -14.39
C LYS A 130 2.26 -4.88 -14.29
N ASN A 131 1.63 -5.51 -15.27
CA ASN A 131 0.17 -5.67 -15.30
C ASN A 131 -0.38 -6.62 -14.21
N PRO A 132 0.21 -7.82 -13.98
CA PRO A 132 -0.20 -8.68 -12.89
C PRO A 132 -0.02 -8.04 -11.51
N THR A 133 1.12 -7.37 -11.28
CA THR A 133 1.39 -6.66 -10.02
C THR A 133 0.36 -5.56 -9.77
N LEU A 134 0.10 -4.72 -10.77
CA LEU A 134 -0.90 -3.65 -10.69
C LEU A 134 -2.31 -4.17 -10.39
N ALA A 135 -2.68 -5.30 -10.97
CA ALA A 135 -3.99 -5.91 -10.70
C ALA A 135 -4.08 -6.40 -9.24
N VAL A 136 -2.98 -6.92 -8.69
CA VAL A 136 -2.91 -7.31 -7.27
C VAL A 136 -2.88 -6.09 -6.35
N GLU A 137 -2.16 -5.01 -6.70
CA GLU A 137 -2.18 -3.74 -5.96
C GLU A 137 -3.62 -3.23 -5.74
N ARG A 138 -4.39 -3.17 -6.82
CA ARG A 138 -5.81 -2.79 -6.76
C ARG A 138 -6.62 -3.71 -5.85
N LYS A 139 -6.36 -5.01 -5.93
CA LYS A 139 -7.04 -6.01 -5.10
C LYS A 139 -6.68 -5.87 -3.62
N ILE A 140 -5.40 -5.61 -3.31
CA ILE A 140 -4.92 -5.35 -1.94
C ILE A 140 -5.59 -4.09 -1.38
N LEU A 141 -5.58 -2.96 -2.09
CA LEU A 141 -6.22 -1.73 -1.63
C LEU A 141 -7.72 -1.91 -1.37
N ARG A 142 -8.42 -2.67 -2.22
CA ARG A 142 -9.83 -2.97 -1.99
C ARG A 142 -10.06 -3.79 -0.71
N ARG A 143 -9.19 -4.75 -0.41
CA ARG A 143 -9.23 -5.49 0.87
C ARG A 143 -8.97 -4.55 2.04
N CYS A 144 -7.95 -3.68 1.95
CA CYS A 144 -7.65 -2.69 2.97
C CYS A 144 -8.85 -1.78 3.26
N TYR A 145 -9.53 -1.31 2.20
CA TYR A 145 -10.76 -0.53 2.33
C TYR A 145 -11.82 -1.26 3.17
N HIS A 146 -12.13 -2.50 2.82
CA HIS A 146 -13.16 -3.27 3.53
C HIS A 146 -12.76 -3.50 4.98
N THR A 147 -11.51 -3.89 5.24
CA THR A 147 -10.99 -4.10 6.60
C THR A 147 -11.09 -2.86 7.47
N LEU A 148 -10.67 -1.69 6.97
CA LEU A 148 -10.73 -0.45 7.74
C LEU A 148 -12.17 0.04 7.92
N ARG A 149 -13.01 -0.14 6.90
CA ARG A 149 -14.44 0.23 6.98
C ARG A 149 -15.19 -0.61 7.98
N GLU A 150 -14.93 -1.92 8.05
CA GLU A 150 -15.53 -2.84 9.02
C GLU A 150 -15.12 -2.51 10.46
N LEU A 151 -13.87 -2.10 10.67
CA LEU A 151 -13.39 -1.66 11.99
C LEU A 151 -14.00 -0.34 12.44
N GLY A 152 -14.41 0.52 11.50
CA GLY A 152 -15.01 1.81 11.80
C GLY A 152 -14.13 2.69 12.71
N ASP A 153 -14.69 3.21 13.80
CA ASP A 153 -13.97 4.12 14.71
C ASP A 153 -12.78 3.43 15.39
N ALA A 154 -12.82 2.12 15.59
CA ALA A 154 -11.69 1.38 16.15
C ALA A 154 -10.44 1.41 15.25
N ALA A 155 -10.62 1.61 13.93
CA ALA A 155 -9.50 1.80 13.01
C ALA A 155 -8.81 3.16 13.18
N LEU A 156 -9.53 4.17 13.67
CA LEU A 156 -9.05 5.55 13.81
C LEU A 156 -8.52 5.85 15.22
N ALA A 157 -8.94 5.07 16.22
CA ALA A 157 -8.52 5.27 17.59
C ALA A 157 -6.99 5.21 17.69
N LEU A 158 -6.41 6.28 18.20
CA LEU A 158 -4.96 6.31 18.48
C LEU A 158 -4.65 5.35 19.63
N PRO A 159 -3.49 4.67 19.57
CA PRO A 159 -3.06 3.83 20.68
C PRO A 159 -2.76 4.70 21.90
N ASP A 160 -3.11 4.19 23.08
CA ASP A 160 -2.80 4.85 24.34
C ASP A 160 -1.30 5.18 24.42
N PRO A 161 -0.96 6.41 24.83
CA PRO A 161 0.43 6.75 25.08
C PRO A 161 0.94 5.81 26.18
N ARG A 162 1.94 4.98 25.85
CA ARG A 162 2.62 4.23 26.93
C ARG A 162 3.29 5.23 27.86
N PRO A 163 3.20 5.06 29.18
CA PRO A 163 4.04 5.82 30.08
C PRO A 163 5.48 5.64 29.63
N GLN A 164 6.18 6.72 29.37
CA GLN A 164 7.60 6.69 29.11
C GLN A 164 8.20 5.97 30.32
N GLN A 165 8.76 4.78 30.13
CA GLN A 165 9.62 4.19 31.14
C GLN A 165 10.79 5.17 31.29
N VAL A 166 10.71 6.00 32.31
CA VAL A 166 11.84 6.78 32.77
C VAL A 166 12.86 5.72 33.14
N ALA A 167 13.90 5.62 32.30
CA ALA A 167 15.07 4.81 32.62
C ALA A 167 15.66 5.40 33.91
N ALA A 168 15.58 4.61 34.99
CA ALA A 168 16.27 4.86 36.22
C ALA A 168 17.76 4.51 36.07
#